data_f7a7d111068d792c532c3f1d14c30dc3
#
_entry.id   f7a7d111068d792c532c3f1d14c30dc3
#
_cell.length_a   1.000
_cell.length_b   1.000
_cell.length_c   1.000
_cell.angle_alpha   90.00
_cell.angle_beta   90.00
_cell.angle_gamma   90.00
#
_symmetry.space_group_name_H-M   'P 1'
#
loop_
_entity.id
_entity.type
_entity.pdbx_description
1 polymer ?
#
loop_
_entity_poly.entity_id
_entity_poly.type
_entity_poly.pdbx_seq_one_letter_code
_entity_poly.pdbx_strand_id
1 'polypeptide(L)'
;MAKNRDERHRYGQHYTPLEVAELLAAFAVRSETELVLDPSCGDGRLLSEALRRVRVARNLFGIDLSDGAVGLAAKTGARVARADFLDVEPGARVSDNITLPLMFDAIIGNPPYIRQELMGARDKWRAEKRLERDRLESPEISWPRWSRRSDMYVYFFAHSTRFLRPGGRLVFLTAGSWLDAGYGAPLRDFLRDNFKIVSIIESAAESFFADASVNTIITVLERETEQSNRDANPVRLVQLSRPLAEILSANDHKKAVEFARSIEQERSSTALDTHRIRILAQSELPRAGNGWGRYLRAEDAFFRVIERAGAKLKELSAMAQVRYGVKTGANEFFYVKDARLLPLAEVASVRRGITTGANEFFYVRAVSNSQAGETVIVEDKFGARRRIEARFLSPVVFSLKEISGIVLDKTRAAKLFFNCANAPEEIAGTHAFEYVAAGERAGYHLRPTCRARSPWYSVARGRKPAPLIFPSKVGERWVVALNRDGVFEDKKLYGIFPRKGVSTAVLAALLNSTWVRYFAELTCRQMTGAQAIADIDVIVAERLLLPDPRELSPEIKRELETALRTLARRPIFSVFEEVNHLDRRKLDDLVLSAIGFTRRREREDLLDKLYEAVTKLVRERLEKTVIRGR
;
A
#
# COMPACT_ATOMS: atom_id res chain seq x y z
N MET A 1 25.02 21.55 8.23
CA MET A 1 24.14 20.81 7.29
C MET A 1 23.57 19.52 7.87
N ALA A 2 24.32 18.68 8.57
CA ALA A 2 23.80 17.43 9.17
C ALA A 2 22.68 17.63 10.21
N LYS A 3 22.80 18.60 11.11
CA LYS A 3 21.80 18.91 12.15
C LYS A 3 20.44 19.29 11.57
N ASN A 4 20.41 19.98 10.43
CA ASN A 4 19.19 20.38 9.72
C ASN A 4 18.51 19.19 8.98
N ARG A 5 19.26 18.14 8.66
CA ARG A 5 18.73 16.92 8.01
C ARG A 5 18.02 16.00 9.02
N ASP A 6 18.56 15.90 10.24
CA ASP A 6 17.97 15.10 11.33
C ASP A 6 16.67 15.72 11.86
N GLU A 7 16.59 17.05 11.97
CA GLU A 7 15.35 17.74 12.36
C GLU A 7 14.27 17.59 11.30
N ARG A 8 14.60 17.72 10.00
CA ARG A 8 13.64 17.52 8.89
C ARG A 8 13.05 16.10 8.89
N HIS A 9 13.87 15.09 9.12
CA HIS A 9 13.41 13.70 9.24
C HIS A 9 12.53 13.48 10.48
N ARG A 10 12.81 14.16 11.58
CA ARG A 10 12.08 14.03 12.85
C ARG A 10 10.68 14.62 12.79
N TYR A 11 10.48 15.72 12.05
CA TYR A 11 9.20 16.41 11.91
C TYR A 11 8.47 16.10 10.60
N GLY A 12 9.00 15.23 9.75
CA GLY A 12 8.37 14.87 8.46
C GLY A 12 8.19 16.07 7.51
N GLN A 13 9.07 17.08 7.59
CA GLN A 13 8.97 18.33 6.84
C GLN A 13 9.38 18.13 5.38
N HIS A 14 8.44 18.36 4.47
CA HIS A 14 8.67 18.43 3.03
C HIS A 14 8.16 19.77 2.52
N TYR A 15 9.05 20.57 1.91
CA TYR A 15 8.63 21.84 1.29
C TYR A 15 7.85 21.58 0.02
N THR A 16 6.67 22.20 -0.08
CA THR A 16 5.78 22.05 -1.24
C THR A 16 6.40 22.67 -2.49
N PRO A 17 6.52 21.97 -3.63
CA PRO A 17 6.94 22.59 -4.89
C PRO A 17 6.03 23.75 -5.29
N LEU A 18 6.58 24.71 -6.06
CA LEU A 18 5.86 25.95 -6.37
C LEU A 18 4.57 25.67 -7.14
N GLU A 19 4.65 24.85 -8.18
CA GLU A 19 3.51 24.52 -9.05
C GLU A 19 2.39 23.81 -8.28
N VAL A 20 2.77 23.00 -7.30
CA VAL A 20 1.82 22.33 -6.41
C VAL A 20 1.18 23.34 -5.47
N ALA A 21 1.96 24.27 -4.90
CA ALA A 21 1.44 25.32 -4.03
C ALA A 21 0.47 26.26 -4.77
N GLU A 22 0.79 26.63 -6.01
CA GLU A 22 -0.08 27.42 -6.89
C GLU A 22 -1.42 26.70 -7.14
N LEU A 23 -1.36 25.40 -7.43
CA LEU A 23 -2.56 24.59 -7.69
C LEU A 23 -3.42 24.42 -6.43
N LEU A 24 -2.80 24.16 -5.26
CA LEU A 24 -3.53 24.06 -4.00
C LEU A 24 -4.25 25.38 -3.68
N ALA A 25 -3.54 26.53 -3.80
CA ALA A 25 -4.12 27.85 -3.59
C ALA A 25 -5.24 28.15 -4.61
N ALA A 26 -5.10 27.68 -5.87
CA ALA A 26 -6.12 27.83 -6.90
C ALA A 26 -7.44 27.14 -6.55
N PHE A 27 -7.37 25.95 -5.96
CA PHE A 27 -8.56 25.24 -5.50
C PHE A 27 -9.15 25.76 -4.18
N ALA A 28 -8.27 26.23 -3.27
CA ALA A 28 -8.69 26.60 -1.93
C ALA A 28 -9.34 27.99 -1.89
N VAL A 29 -8.72 28.99 -2.53
CA VAL A 29 -9.11 30.39 -2.41
C VAL A 29 -9.97 30.83 -3.59
N ARG A 30 -11.23 31.15 -3.32
CA ARG A 30 -12.24 31.49 -4.33
C ARG A 30 -12.57 32.98 -4.38
N SER A 31 -12.22 33.72 -3.33
CA SER A 31 -12.47 35.17 -3.27
C SER A 31 -11.34 35.92 -2.56
N GLU A 32 -11.22 37.20 -2.84
CA GLU A 32 -10.18 38.09 -2.31
C GLU A 32 -10.33 38.42 -0.80
N THR A 33 -11.47 38.11 -0.21
CA THR A 33 -11.79 38.43 1.19
C THR A 33 -11.75 37.25 2.14
N GLU A 34 -11.45 36.04 1.63
CA GLU A 34 -11.48 34.81 2.42
C GLU A 34 -10.45 34.79 3.54
N LEU A 35 -10.85 34.23 4.68
CA LEU A 35 -9.96 33.87 5.78
C LEU A 35 -9.37 32.48 5.51
N VAL A 36 -8.04 32.41 5.46
CA VAL A 36 -7.31 31.19 5.09
C VAL A 36 -6.41 30.74 6.23
N LEU A 37 -6.42 29.43 6.54
CA LEU A 37 -5.56 28.80 7.52
C LEU A 37 -4.64 27.78 6.83
N ASP A 38 -3.34 27.83 7.17
CA ASP A 38 -2.40 26.72 6.96
C ASP A 38 -2.02 26.14 8.33
N PRO A 39 -2.48 24.91 8.67
CA PRO A 39 -2.26 24.30 9.98
C PRO A 39 -0.84 23.72 10.17
N SER A 40 0.02 23.77 9.16
CA SER A 40 1.41 23.28 9.15
C SER A 40 2.26 24.07 8.16
N CYS A 41 2.33 25.40 8.37
CA CYS A 41 2.68 26.36 7.33
C CYS A 41 4.15 26.32 6.85
N GLY A 42 5.04 25.62 7.54
CA GLY A 42 6.43 25.46 7.14
C GLY A 42 7.12 26.79 6.83
N ASP A 43 7.70 26.92 5.64
CA ASP A 43 8.35 28.16 5.17
C ASP A 43 7.36 29.25 4.69
N GLY A 44 6.05 28.99 4.75
CA GLY A 44 4.99 29.91 4.33
C GLY A 44 4.69 29.92 2.83
N ARG A 45 5.18 28.94 2.08
CA ARG A 45 4.98 28.90 0.61
C ARG A 45 3.51 28.86 0.22
N LEU A 46 2.70 28.02 0.87
CA LEU A 46 1.27 27.95 0.62
C LEU A 46 0.57 29.27 0.97
N LEU A 47 0.96 29.91 2.07
CA LEU A 47 0.46 31.25 2.46
C LEU A 47 0.86 32.32 1.43
N SER A 48 2.07 32.24 0.86
CA SER A 48 2.49 33.16 -0.22
C SER A 48 1.61 33.03 -1.46
N GLU A 49 1.27 31.80 -1.87
CA GLU A 49 0.41 31.57 -3.03
C GLU A 49 -1.07 31.93 -2.72
N ALA A 50 -1.52 31.70 -1.50
CA ALA A 50 -2.83 32.18 -1.05
C ALA A 50 -2.90 33.71 -1.03
N LEU A 51 -1.81 34.42 -0.64
CA LEU A 51 -1.76 35.88 -0.62
C LEU A 51 -1.98 36.51 -2.00
N ARG A 52 -1.48 35.88 -3.06
CA ARG A 52 -1.69 36.34 -4.44
C ARG A 52 -3.18 36.41 -4.82
N ARG A 53 -4.02 35.66 -4.09
CA ARG A 53 -5.46 35.51 -4.35
C ARG A 53 -6.31 36.32 -3.37
N VAL A 54 -6.00 36.26 -2.07
CA VAL A 54 -6.71 37.00 -1.02
C VAL A 54 -6.36 38.49 -1.06
N ARG A 55 -5.17 38.86 -1.54
CA ARG A 55 -4.65 40.24 -1.61
C ARG A 55 -4.50 40.95 -0.26
N VAL A 56 -4.92 40.36 0.85
CA VAL A 56 -4.90 40.93 2.19
C VAL A 56 -4.21 39.99 3.16
N ALA A 57 -2.94 40.21 3.43
CA ALA A 57 -2.10 39.34 4.26
C ALA A 57 -2.69 39.07 5.67
N ARG A 58 -3.41 40.01 6.26
CA ARG A 58 -4.04 39.86 7.59
C ARG A 58 -5.17 38.80 7.62
N ASN A 59 -5.66 38.35 6.47
CA ASN A 59 -6.65 37.28 6.35
C ASN A 59 -6.01 35.88 6.30
N LEU A 60 -4.67 35.83 6.25
CA LEU A 60 -3.91 34.58 6.23
C LEU A 60 -3.39 34.25 7.62
N PHE A 61 -3.60 33.00 8.03
CA PHE A 61 -3.17 32.47 9.32
C PHE A 61 -2.32 31.21 9.09
N GLY A 62 -1.22 31.11 9.85
CA GLY A 62 -0.33 29.96 9.81
C GLY A 62 -0.01 29.44 11.20
N ILE A 63 0.09 28.14 11.33
CA ILE A 63 0.53 27.47 12.55
C ILE A 63 1.67 26.52 12.18
N ASP A 64 2.75 26.49 12.97
CA ASP A 64 3.81 25.51 12.86
C ASP A 64 4.46 25.25 14.23
N LEU A 65 5.05 24.06 14.41
CA LEU A 65 5.78 23.69 15.63
C LEU A 65 7.18 24.31 15.71
N SER A 66 7.77 24.67 14.57
CA SER A 66 9.16 25.13 14.43
C SER A 66 9.25 26.64 14.45
N ASP A 67 10.04 27.19 15.38
CA ASP A 67 10.35 28.64 15.42
C ASP A 67 10.97 29.13 14.10
N GLY A 68 11.86 28.33 13.50
CA GLY A 68 12.49 28.65 12.22
C GLY A 68 11.48 28.72 11.07
N ALA A 69 10.49 27.82 11.05
CA ALA A 69 9.41 27.82 10.07
C ALA A 69 8.52 29.06 10.26
N VAL A 70 8.08 29.32 11.48
CA VAL A 70 7.27 30.50 11.83
C VAL A 70 7.98 31.80 11.41
N GLY A 71 9.29 31.92 11.69
CA GLY A 71 10.08 33.09 11.29
C GLY A 71 10.20 33.28 9.77
N LEU A 72 10.17 32.19 8.99
CA LEU A 72 10.15 32.24 7.52
C LEU A 72 8.76 32.61 7.01
N ALA A 73 7.72 31.94 7.51
CA ALA A 73 6.35 32.16 7.09
C ALA A 73 5.84 33.57 7.43
N ALA A 74 6.28 34.17 8.55
CA ALA A 74 5.93 35.55 8.93
C ALA A 74 6.38 36.58 7.89
N LYS A 75 7.41 36.30 7.08
CA LYS A 75 7.86 37.22 6.01
C LYS A 75 6.81 37.41 4.90
N THR A 76 5.82 36.56 4.82
CA THR A 76 4.68 36.73 3.90
C THR A 76 3.72 37.84 4.32
N GLY A 77 3.83 38.33 5.57
CA GLY A 77 2.88 39.25 6.18
C GLY A 77 1.63 38.55 6.76
N ALA A 78 1.54 37.23 6.69
CA ALA A 78 0.48 36.46 7.33
C ALA A 78 0.61 36.47 8.86
N ARG A 79 -0.47 36.17 9.56
CA ARG A 79 -0.52 36.00 11.02
C ARG A 79 -0.07 34.57 11.37
N VAL A 80 1.20 34.41 11.72
CA VAL A 80 1.80 33.08 11.96
C VAL A 80 2.15 32.92 13.43
N ALA A 81 1.77 31.79 14.03
CA ALA A 81 2.06 31.48 15.42
C ALA A 81 2.74 30.10 15.56
N ARG A 82 3.60 30.01 16.58
CA ARG A 82 4.17 28.74 16.99
C ARG A 82 3.21 28.01 17.90
N ALA A 83 2.65 26.88 17.43
CA ALA A 83 1.81 25.99 18.23
C ALA A 83 1.77 24.59 17.63
N ASP A 84 1.37 23.59 18.42
CA ASP A 84 0.92 22.32 17.89
C ASP A 84 -0.54 22.46 17.46
N PHE A 85 -0.81 22.34 16.17
CA PHE A 85 -2.16 22.51 15.64
C PHE A 85 -3.19 21.60 16.34
N LEU A 86 -2.80 20.38 16.71
CA LEU A 86 -3.69 19.45 17.40
C LEU A 86 -4.05 19.89 18.85
N ASP A 87 -3.34 20.86 19.42
CA ASP A 87 -3.69 21.43 20.72
C ASP A 87 -4.47 22.77 20.60
N VAL A 88 -4.64 23.30 19.39
CA VAL A 88 -5.32 24.57 19.12
C VAL A 88 -6.83 24.37 18.98
N GLU A 89 -7.61 25.35 19.47
CA GLU A 89 -9.08 25.38 19.33
C GLU A 89 -9.51 26.49 18.37
N PRO A 90 -10.67 26.35 17.70
CA PRO A 90 -11.30 27.47 16.99
C PRO A 90 -11.48 28.67 17.92
N GLY A 91 -11.09 29.86 17.46
CA GLY A 91 -11.14 31.08 18.26
C GLY A 91 -10.04 31.23 19.31
N ALA A 92 -9.09 30.30 19.42
CA ALA A 92 -8.04 30.35 20.43
C ALA A 92 -7.07 31.52 20.20
N ARG A 93 -6.57 32.09 21.29
CA ARG A 93 -5.42 32.98 21.28
C ARG A 93 -4.14 32.16 21.22
N VAL A 94 -3.46 32.19 20.09
CA VAL A 94 -2.26 31.36 19.81
C VAL A 94 -0.94 32.12 20.02
N SER A 95 -1.01 33.42 20.14
CA SER A 95 0.10 34.30 20.62
C SER A 95 -0.46 35.61 21.19
N ASP A 96 0.43 36.47 21.72
CA ASP A 96 0.00 37.74 22.30
C ASP A 96 -0.80 38.62 21.34
N ASN A 97 -0.51 38.55 20.06
CA ASN A 97 -1.10 39.39 19.02
C ASN A 97 -2.00 38.64 18.03
N ILE A 98 -2.21 37.34 18.22
CA ILE A 98 -2.95 36.52 17.26
C ILE A 98 -4.02 35.69 17.98
N THR A 99 -5.27 36.06 17.71
CA THR A 99 -6.44 35.22 18.00
C THR A 99 -6.96 34.65 16.68
N LEU A 100 -7.19 33.36 16.61
CA LEU A 100 -7.73 32.71 15.42
C LEU A 100 -9.21 33.04 15.26
N PRO A 101 -9.72 33.15 14.04
CA PRO A 101 -11.16 33.09 13.78
C PRO A 101 -11.79 31.81 14.31
N LEU A 102 -13.07 31.86 14.65
CA LEU A 102 -13.84 30.63 14.96
C LEU A 102 -13.97 29.74 13.74
N MET A 103 -14.11 30.32 12.55
CA MET A 103 -14.27 29.61 11.29
C MET A 103 -13.46 30.28 10.19
N PHE A 104 -12.93 29.46 9.30
CA PHE A 104 -12.21 29.87 8.10
C PHE A 104 -13.03 29.57 6.84
N ASP A 105 -12.79 30.34 5.79
CA ASP A 105 -13.35 30.11 4.46
C ASP A 105 -12.58 29.02 3.72
N ALA A 106 -11.26 28.98 3.92
CA ALA A 106 -10.39 28.00 3.32
C ALA A 106 -9.32 27.50 4.29
N ILE A 107 -9.01 26.22 4.19
CA ILE A 107 -7.84 25.59 4.84
C ILE A 107 -7.00 24.96 3.75
N ILE A 108 -5.72 25.33 3.71
CA ILE A 108 -4.75 24.83 2.75
C ILE A 108 -3.55 24.26 3.52
N GLY A 109 -3.02 23.10 3.12
CA GLY A 109 -1.91 22.56 3.89
C GLY A 109 -1.21 21.39 3.23
N ASN A 110 0.01 21.17 3.71
CA ASN A 110 0.82 19.99 3.49
C ASN A 110 1.16 19.36 4.85
N PRO A 111 0.21 18.63 5.48
CA PRO A 111 0.38 18.06 6.82
C PRO A 111 1.58 17.11 6.92
N PRO A 112 2.20 16.95 8.10
CA PRO A 112 3.39 16.12 8.27
C PRO A 112 3.15 14.65 7.92
N TYR A 113 4.08 14.04 7.14
CA TYR A 113 4.00 12.64 6.68
C TYR A 113 4.64 11.68 7.68
N ILE A 114 4.27 11.81 8.95
CA ILE A 114 4.75 10.92 10.00
C ILE A 114 3.91 9.65 9.99
N ARG A 115 4.55 8.52 9.63
CA ARG A 115 3.91 7.21 9.67
C ARG A 115 3.66 6.77 11.12
N GLN A 116 2.58 6.04 11.32
CA GLN A 116 2.18 5.58 12.66
C GLN A 116 3.27 4.77 13.38
N GLU A 117 4.17 4.08 12.65
CA GLU A 117 5.30 3.34 13.24
C GLU A 117 6.40 4.26 13.79
N LEU A 118 6.46 5.51 13.31
CA LEU A 118 7.44 6.51 13.71
C LEU A 118 6.88 7.51 14.74
N MET A 119 5.56 7.51 14.95
CA MET A 119 4.93 8.31 16.00
C MET A 119 5.31 7.77 17.38
N GLY A 120 5.83 8.64 18.24
CA GLY A 120 6.04 8.33 19.65
C GLY A 120 4.72 7.95 20.33
N ALA A 121 4.78 7.07 21.34
CA ALA A 121 3.59 6.65 22.08
C ALA A 121 2.80 7.85 22.66
N ARG A 122 3.52 8.90 23.11
CA ARG A 122 2.95 10.15 23.64
C ARG A 122 2.22 10.94 22.56
N ASP A 123 2.84 11.12 21.39
CA ASP A 123 2.24 11.91 20.30
C ASP A 123 1.00 11.22 19.75
N LYS A 124 1.04 9.90 19.64
CA LYS A 124 -0.09 9.10 19.23
C LYS A 124 -1.25 9.18 20.23
N TRP A 125 -0.97 9.07 21.52
CA TRP A 125 -1.97 9.23 22.56
C TRP A 125 -2.60 10.63 22.53
N ARG A 126 -1.80 11.70 22.36
CA ARG A 126 -2.31 13.07 22.23
C ARG A 126 -3.24 13.23 21.02
N ALA A 127 -2.84 12.74 19.85
CA ALA A 127 -3.64 12.80 18.65
C ALA A 127 -4.97 12.01 18.78
N GLU A 128 -4.94 10.82 19.38
CA GLU A 128 -6.14 10.03 19.68
C GLU A 128 -7.06 10.78 20.67
N LYS A 129 -6.51 11.36 21.74
CA LYS A 129 -7.27 12.18 22.70
C LYS A 129 -7.83 13.44 22.09
N ARG A 130 -7.12 14.06 21.11
CA ARG A 130 -7.64 15.19 20.37
C ARG A 130 -8.93 14.80 19.62
N LEU A 131 -8.93 13.71 18.88
CA LEU A 131 -10.12 13.26 18.16
C LEU A 131 -11.29 12.85 19.08
N GLU A 132 -11.01 12.28 20.26
CA GLU A 132 -12.05 12.03 21.25
C GLU A 132 -12.71 13.33 21.71
N ARG A 133 -11.92 14.35 21.96
CA ARG A 133 -12.38 15.69 22.37
C ARG A 133 -13.14 16.37 21.24
N ASP A 134 -12.60 16.37 20.01
CA ASP A 134 -13.26 16.93 18.82
C ASP A 134 -14.64 16.34 18.61
N ARG A 135 -14.77 15.02 18.78
CA ARG A 135 -16.05 14.31 18.68
C ARG A 135 -17.08 14.76 19.72
N LEU A 136 -16.64 15.08 20.94
CA LEU A 136 -17.52 15.57 22.00
C LEU A 136 -17.95 17.02 21.78
N GLU A 137 -17.02 17.86 21.28
CA GLU A 137 -17.22 19.29 21.11
C GLU A 137 -17.90 19.66 19.77
N SER A 138 -17.93 18.73 18.80
CA SER A 138 -18.53 18.93 17.47
C SER A 138 -19.38 17.72 17.06
N PRO A 139 -20.51 17.48 17.76
CA PRO A 139 -21.37 16.32 17.50
C PRO A 139 -22.09 16.38 16.13
N GLU A 140 -22.13 17.54 15.49
CA GLU A 140 -22.67 17.74 14.14
C GLU A 140 -21.77 17.18 13.04
N ILE A 141 -20.52 16.85 13.35
CA ILE A 141 -19.58 16.18 12.45
C ILE A 141 -19.75 14.67 12.58
N SER A 142 -19.82 13.96 11.46
CA SER A 142 -19.86 12.50 11.43
C SER A 142 -18.49 11.91 11.71
N TRP A 143 -18.30 11.35 12.92
CA TRP A 143 -17.04 10.81 13.38
C TRP A 143 -17.01 9.29 13.23
N PRO A 144 -16.07 8.69 12.44
CA PRO A 144 -15.92 7.26 12.33
C PRO A 144 -15.13 6.70 13.53
N ARG A 145 -15.11 5.39 13.64
CA ARG A 145 -14.18 4.71 14.55
C ARG A 145 -12.78 4.67 13.92
N TRP A 146 -11.91 5.54 14.37
CA TRP A 146 -10.56 5.69 13.84
C TRP A 146 -9.68 4.45 14.05
N SER A 147 -8.80 4.18 13.09
CA SER A 147 -7.80 3.13 13.20
C SER A 147 -6.61 3.60 14.04
N ARG A 148 -6.17 2.76 14.97
CA ARG A 148 -4.91 3.01 15.71
C ARG A 148 -3.65 2.97 14.84
N ARG A 149 -3.78 2.64 13.55
CA ARG A 149 -2.70 2.62 12.56
C ARG A 149 -2.75 3.82 11.62
N SER A 150 -3.48 4.86 11.97
CA SER A 150 -3.57 6.08 11.18
C SER A 150 -2.27 6.88 11.21
N ASP A 151 -1.86 7.38 10.06
CA ASP A 151 -0.74 8.31 9.93
C ASP A 151 -1.15 9.72 10.40
N MET A 152 -0.18 10.60 10.69
CA MET A 152 -0.42 11.91 11.31
C MET A 152 -1.41 12.78 10.52
N TYR A 153 -1.33 12.81 9.20
CA TYR A 153 -2.21 13.65 8.36
C TYR A 153 -3.71 13.32 8.51
N VAL A 154 -4.06 12.10 8.96
CA VAL A 154 -5.47 11.72 9.22
C VAL A 154 -6.07 12.58 10.33
N TYR A 155 -5.28 12.84 11.37
CA TYR A 155 -5.69 13.70 12.49
C TYR A 155 -5.84 15.16 12.04
N PHE A 156 -4.99 15.61 11.10
CA PHE A 156 -5.10 16.94 10.50
C PHE A 156 -6.39 17.10 9.70
N PHE A 157 -6.78 16.14 8.87
CA PHE A 157 -8.07 16.17 8.17
C PHE A 157 -9.24 16.31 9.16
N ALA A 158 -9.24 15.46 10.17
CA ALA A 158 -10.33 15.40 11.14
C ALA A 158 -10.43 16.70 11.96
N HIS A 159 -9.32 17.15 12.53
CA HIS A 159 -9.28 18.34 13.37
C HIS A 159 -9.55 19.64 12.59
N SER A 160 -9.00 19.78 11.38
CA SER A 160 -9.24 20.93 10.51
C SER A 160 -10.72 21.16 10.18
N THR A 161 -11.52 20.09 10.18
CA THR A 161 -12.97 20.19 9.89
C THR A 161 -13.69 21.12 10.88
N ARG A 162 -13.22 21.22 12.13
CA ARG A 162 -13.79 22.10 13.15
C ARG A 162 -13.56 23.59 12.90
N PHE A 163 -12.51 23.91 12.15
CA PHE A 163 -12.15 25.29 11.81
C PHE A 163 -12.81 25.77 10.51
N LEU A 164 -13.48 24.90 9.78
CA LEU A 164 -13.98 25.20 8.45
C LEU A 164 -15.49 25.45 8.48
N ARG A 165 -15.93 26.62 7.97
CA ARG A 165 -17.35 26.91 7.84
C ARG A 165 -18.06 26.00 6.83
N PRO A 166 -19.40 25.82 6.92
CA PRO A 166 -20.17 25.22 5.84
C PRO A 166 -19.90 25.93 4.50
N GLY A 167 -19.72 25.18 3.42
CA GLY A 167 -19.32 25.69 2.11
C GLY A 167 -17.85 26.13 2.00
N GLY A 168 -17.07 26.07 3.07
CA GLY A 168 -15.62 26.34 3.04
C GLY A 168 -14.81 25.21 2.38
N ARG A 169 -13.60 25.54 1.91
CA ARG A 169 -12.70 24.62 1.18
C ARG A 169 -11.57 24.10 2.06
N LEU A 170 -11.34 22.81 2.03
CA LEU A 170 -10.15 22.15 2.61
C LEU A 170 -9.37 21.50 1.48
N VAL A 171 -8.13 21.95 1.29
CA VAL A 171 -7.26 21.47 0.22
C VAL A 171 -5.93 21.00 0.80
N PHE A 172 -5.72 19.70 0.82
CA PHE A 172 -4.52 19.09 1.38
C PHE A 172 -3.71 18.31 0.35
N LEU A 173 -2.39 18.45 0.45
CA LEU A 173 -1.43 17.55 -0.15
C LEU A 173 -1.04 16.49 0.89
N THR A 174 -1.26 15.21 0.61
CA THR A 174 -0.97 14.12 1.56
C THR A 174 -0.40 12.89 0.87
N ALA A 175 0.13 11.95 1.67
CA ALA A 175 0.42 10.62 1.15
C ALA A 175 -0.85 9.94 0.64
N GLY A 176 -0.80 9.34 -0.55
CA GLY A 176 -1.95 8.71 -1.21
C GLY A 176 -2.31 7.31 -0.67
N SER A 177 -1.56 6.79 0.30
CA SER A 177 -1.76 5.43 0.83
C SER A 177 -3.13 5.20 1.46
N TRP A 178 -3.79 6.24 1.98
CA TRP A 178 -5.13 6.13 2.56
C TRP A 178 -6.21 5.79 1.53
N LEU A 179 -5.97 6.05 0.23
CA LEU A 179 -6.91 5.67 -0.82
C LEU A 179 -7.18 4.17 -0.86
N ASP A 180 -6.18 3.35 -0.58
CA ASP A 180 -6.24 1.90 -0.79
C ASP A 180 -5.99 1.08 0.49
N ALA A 181 -5.18 1.59 1.42
CA ALA A 181 -4.85 0.89 2.65
C ALA A 181 -6.06 0.74 3.59
N GLY A 182 -6.08 -0.37 4.33
CA GLY A 182 -7.18 -0.67 5.26
C GLY A 182 -7.36 0.37 6.36
N TYR A 183 -6.27 0.99 6.86
CA TYR A 183 -6.35 2.06 7.86
C TYR A 183 -6.96 3.36 7.31
N GLY A 184 -6.96 3.54 5.99
CA GLY A 184 -7.58 4.68 5.33
C GLY A 184 -9.11 4.60 5.21
N ALA A 185 -9.72 3.43 5.46
CA ALA A 185 -11.17 3.28 5.36
C ALA A 185 -11.95 4.28 6.24
N PRO A 186 -11.60 4.45 7.54
CA PRO A 186 -12.27 5.46 8.36
C PRO A 186 -12.13 6.89 7.84
N LEU A 187 -10.96 7.22 7.25
CA LEU A 187 -10.77 8.54 6.64
C LEU A 187 -11.65 8.72 5.41
N ARG A 188 -11.74 7.72 4.53
CA ARG A 188 -12.64 7.76 3.36
C ARG A 188 -14.09 7.95 3.76
N ASP A 189 -14.56 7.22 4.77
CA ASP A 189 -15.92 7.38 5.31
C ASP A 189 -16.11 8.78 5.90
N PHE A 190 -15.15 9.29 6.68
CA PHE A 190 -15.18 10.64 7.24
C PHE A 190 -15.29 11.72 6.17
N LEU A 191 -14.46 11.65 5.12
CA LEU A 191 -14.48 12.63 4.02
C LEU A 191 -15.82 12.58 3.27
N ARG A 192 -16.32 11.38 3.00
CA ARG A 192 -17.60 11.19 2.33
C ARG A 192 -18.80 11.72 3.12
N ASP A 193 -18.76 11.56 4.44
CA ASP A 193 -19.89 11.88 5.31
C ASP A 193 -19.90 13.35 5.78
N ASN A 194 -18.82 14.12 5.55
CA ASN A 194 -18.72 15.52 5.98
C ASN A 194 -18.45 16.52 4.87
N PHE A 195 -18.09 16.06 3.66
CA PHE A 195 -17.68 16.94 2.57
C PHE A 195 -18.29 16.54 1.22
N LYS A 196 -18.49 17.50 0.35
CA LYS A 196 -18.40 17.24 -1.09
C LYS A 196 -16.94 17.02 -1.45
N ILE A 197 -16.61 15.85 -1.98
CA ILE A 197 -15.29 15.56 -2.53
C ILE A 197 -15.24 16.16 -3.93
N VAL A 198 -14.63 17.32 -4.06
CA VAL A 198 -14.61 18.07 -5.32
C VAL A 198 -13.69 17.40 -6.33
N SER A 199 -12.45 17.11 -5.89
CA SER A 199 -11.52 16.32 -6.68
C SER A 199 -10.48 15.61 -5.81
N ILE A 200 -9.93 14.51 -6.36
CA ILE A 200 -8.72 13.84 -5.86
C ILE A 200 -7.78 13.74 -7.05
N ILE A 201 -6.57 14.28 -6.91
CA ILE A 201 -5.60 14.40 -8.01
C ILE A 201 -4.33 13.60 -7.65
N GLU A 202 -3.96 12.67 -8.53
CA GLU A 202 -2.72 11.88 -8.47
C GLU A 202 -1.91 12.11 -9.73
N SER A 203 -0.57 12.14 -9.64
CA SER A 203 0.28 12.16 -10.84
C SER A 203 0.79 10.75 -11.16
N ALA A 204 0.59 10.31 -12.41
CA ALA A 204 1.24 9.14 -12.98
C ALA A 204 2.65 9.47 -13.47
N ALA A 205 2.89 10.71 -13.91
CA ALA A 205 4.15 11.14 -14.52
C ALA A 205 5.26 11.40 -13.49
N GLU A 206 4.92 11.93 -12.30
CA GLU A 206 5.91 12.35 -11.32
C GLU A 206 5.47 12.08 -9.87
N SER A 207 6.41 12.17 -8.94
CA SER A 207 6.10 12.38 -7.52
C SER A 207 6.19 13.86 -7.23
N PHE A 208 5.16 14.46 -6.59
CA PHE A 208 5.18 15.89 -6.24
C PHE A 208 6.34 16.30 -5.32
N PHE A 209 7.07 15.34 -4.75
CA PHE A 209 8.30 15.60 -4.00
C PHE A 209 9.47 14.80 -4.56
N ALA A 210 10.56 15.47 -4.89
CA ALA A 210 11.78 14.84 -5.39
C ALA A 210 12.42 13.88 -4.35
N ASP A 211 12.33 14.20 -3.05
CA ASP A 211 13.00 13.47 -1.96
C ASP A 211 12.11 12.45 -1.23
N ALA A 212 10.81 12.38 -1.52
CA ALA A 212 9.89 11.50 -0.80
C ALA A 212 9.64 10.17 -1.52
N SER A 213 9.82 9.06 -0.79
CA SER A 213 9.49 7.69 -1.26
C SER A 213 7.97 7.40 -1.21
N VAL A 214 7.13 8.44 -1.24
CA VAL A 214 5.69 8.33 -1.02
C VAL A 214 4.96 8.95 -2.19
N ASN A 215 4.04 8.21 -2.78
CA ASN A 215 3.10 8.76 -3.75
C ASN A 215 2.16 9.72 -3.02
N THR A 216 2.07 10.96 -3.53
CA THR A 216 1.27 12.02 -2.91
C THR A 216 0.08 12.38 -3.78
N ILE A 217 -0.97 12.83 -3.15
CA ILE A 217 -2.22 13.24 -3.80
C ILE A 217 -2.68 14.59 -3.25
N ILE A 218 -3.34 15.36 -4.12
CA ILE A 218 -4.07 16.55 -3.74
C ILE A 218 -5.53 16.15 -3.53
N THR A 219 -6.09 16.51 -2.37
CA THR A 219 -7.49 16.27 -2.03
C THR A 219 -8.19 17.62 -1.87
N VAL A 220 -9.22 17.87 -2.68
CA VAL A 220 -10.02 19.10 -2.69
C VAL A 220 -11.41 18.79 -2.16
N LEU A 221 -11.77 19.39 -1.04
CA LEU A 221 -12.99 19.15 -0.28
C LEU A 221 -13.77 20.45 -0.07
N GLU A 222 -15.09 20.37 -0.05
CA GLU A 222 -15.96 21.46 0.35
C GLU A 222 -16.87 20.98 1.49
N ARG A 223 -16.85 21.69 2.61
CA ARG A 223 -17.68 21.36 3.78
C ARG A 223 -19.16 21.41 3.40
N GLU A 224 -19.87 20.27 3.56
CA GLU A 224 -21.29 20.18 3.23
C GLU A 224 -22.03 19.41 4.33
N THR A 225 -23.07 20.01 4.87
CA THR A 225 -23.86 19.43 5.96
C THR A 225 -24.97 18.51 5.45
N GLU A 226 -25.52 18.80 4.26
CA GLU A 226 -26.64 18.06 3.70
C GLU A 226 -26.19 16.79 2.97
N GLN A 227 -26.68 15.63 3.41
CA GLN A 227 -26.32 14.34 2.81
C GLN A 227 -26.73 14.26 1.34
N SER A 228 -27.91 14.72 0.98
CA SER A 228 -28.39 14.68 -0.40
C SER A 228 -27.47 15.44 -1.36
N ASN A 229 -26.92 16.58 -0.92
CA ASN A 229 -25.96 17.36 -1.69
C ASN A 229 -24.61 16.64 -1.83
N ARG A 230 -24.18 15.91 -0.79
CA ARG A 230 -22.95 15.09 -0.86
C ARG A 230 -23.15 13.90 -1.78
N ASP A 231 -24.26 13.18 -1.65
CA ASP A 231 -24.53 11.97 -2.43
C ASP A 231 -24.65 12.27 -3.94
N ALA A 232 -25.24 13.40 -4.30
CA ALA A 232 -25.37 13.85 -5.69
C ALA A 232 -24.11 14.54 -6.24
N ASN A 233 -23.10 14.83 -5.40
CA ASN A 233 -21.89 15.53 -5.83
C ASN A 233 -21.09 14.72 -6.88
N PRO A 234 -20.73 15.32 -8.03
CA PRO A 234 -19.83 14.69 -8.98
C PRO A 234 -18.39 14.76 -8.48
N VAL A 235 -17.84 13.62 -8.08
CA VAL A 235 -16.42 13.49 -7.66
C VAL A 235 -15.56 13.37 -8.90
N ARG A 236 -14.53 14.21 -8.99
CA ARG A 236 -13.56 14.21 -10.09
C ARG A 236 -12.26 13.55 -9.65
N LEU A 237 -11.99 12.38 -10.20
CA LEU A 237 -10.78 11.61 -9.95
C LEU A 237 -9.82 11.85 -11.09
N VAL A 238 -8.77 12.64 -10.83
CA VAL A 238 -7.84 13.18 -11.83
C VAL A 238 -6.52 12.46 -11.75
N GLN A 239 -6.07 11.91 -12.87
CA GLN A 239 -4.74 11.35 -13.03
C GLN A 239 -3.95 12.17 -14.03
N LEU A 240 -2.88 12.84 -13.57
CA LEU A 240 -1.99 13.60 -14.43
C LEU A 240 -1.08 12.64 -15.22
N SER A 241 -1.02 12.82 -16.54
CA SER A 241 -0.17 12.04 -17.46
C SER A 241 1.15 12.75 -17.79
N ARG A 242 1.27 14.04 -17.46
CA ARG A 242 2.48 14.85 -17.62
C ARG A 242 2.85 15.52 -16.29
N PRO A 243 4.12 15.91 -16.10
CA PRO A 243 4.54 16.72 -14.96
C PRO A 243 3.71 17.99 -14.83
N LEU A 244 3.42 18.38 -13.58
CA LEU A 244 2.57 19.54 -13.28
C LEU A 244 3.19 20.83 -13.83
N ALA A 245 4.51 20.95 -13.81
CA ALA A 245 5.23 22.09 -14.38
C ALA A 245 5.02 22.25 -15.91
N GLU A 246 4.81 21.16 -16.63
CA GLU A 246 4.47 21.21 -18.08
C GLU A 246 3.01 21.62 -18.29
N ILE A 247 2.11 21.21 -17.39
CA ILE A 247 0.68 21.53 -17.49
C ILE A 247 0.44 23.00 -17.15
N LEU A 248 1.06 23.50 -16.07
CA LEU A 248 0.81 24.85 -15.57
C LEU A 248 1.71 25.92 -16.21
N SER A 249 2.82 25.54 -16.86
CA SER A 249 3.87 26.43 -17.34
C SER A 249 4.45 27.33 -16.23
N ALA A 250 5.70 27.11 -15.86
CA ALA A 250 6.36 27.80 -14.75
C ALA A 250 6.13 29.32 -14.77
N ASN A 251 5.74 29.88 -13.63
CA ASN A 251 5.47 31.30 -13.38
C ASN A 251 4.20 31.90 -14.02
N ASP A 252 3.26 31.09 -14.52
CA ASP A 252 1.97 31.60 -14.98
C ASP A 252 0.84 31.22 -14.01
N HIS A 253 0.66 32.04 -12.98
CA HIS A 253 -0.36 31.82 -11.94
C HIS A 253 -1.80 31.76 -12.49
N LYS A 254 -2.08 32.31 -13.68
CA LYS A 254 -3.41 32.24 -14.29
C LYS A 254 -3.71 30.82 -14.73
N LYS A 255 -2.70 30.08 -15.22
CA LYS A 255 -2.88 28.69 -15.66
C LYS A 255 -3.28 27.74 -14.52
N ALA A 256 -2.76 27.94 -13.31
CA ALA A 256 -3.19 27.14 -12.17
C ALA A 256 -4.69 27.37 -11.87
N VAL A 257 -5.17 28.62 -12.01
CA VAL A 257 -6.60 28.95 -11.84
C VAL A 257 -7.45 28.35 -12.95
N GLU A 258 -7.01 28.48 -14.19
CA GLU A 258 -7.71 27.96 -15.36
C GLU A 258 -7.80 26.43 -15.28
N PHE A 259 -6.70 25.79 -14.89
CA PHE A 259 -6.66 24.33 -14.73
C PHE A 259 -7.54 23.85 -13.57
N ALA A 260 -7.49 24.51 -12.41
CA ALA A 260 -8.38 24.17 -11.30
C ALA A 260 -9.85 24.33 -11.69
N ARG A 261 -10.18 25.44 -12.37
CA ARG A 261 -11.54 25.71 -12.85
C ARG A 261 -11.99 24.71 -13.90
N SER A 262 -11.12 24.35 -14.85
CA SER A 262 -11.46 23.34 -15.87
C SER A 262 -11.81 21.99 -15.22
N ILE A 263 -11.03 21.55 -14.21
CA ILE A 263 -11.33 20.34 -13.45
C ILE A 263 -12.70 20.47 -12.75
N GLU A 264 -12.97 21.59 -12.06
CA GLU A 264 -14.24 21.76 -11.32
C GLU A 264 -15.47 21.86 -12.24
N GLN A 265 -15.30 22.38 -13.45
CA GLN A 265 -16.38 22.55 -14.42
C GLN A 265 -16.66 21.29 -15.23
N GLU A 266 -15.72 20.33 -15.27
CA GLU A 266 -15.91 19.10 -16.03
C GLU A 266 -17.13 18.31 -15.54
N ARG A 267 -17.95 17.82 -16.47
CA ARG A 267 -19.20 17.10 -16.19
C ARG A 267 -19.21 15.66 -16.69
N SER A 268 -18.25 15.28 -17.52
CA SER A 268 -18.11 13.94 -18.08
C SER A 268 -16.70 13.41 -17.91
N SER A 269 -16.56 12.10 -17.87
CA SER A 269 -15.22 11.48 -17.85
C SER A 269 -14.49 11.75 -19.15
N THR A 270 -13.26 12.24 -19.07
CA THR A 270 -12.45 12.73 -20.20
C THR A 270 -11.03 12.19 -20.11
N ALA A 271 -10.40 11.97 -21.25
CA ALA A 271 -8.97 11.66 -21.35
C ALA A 271 -8.31 12.62 -22.33
N LEU A 272 -7.35 13.39 -21.83
CA LEU A 272 -6.52 14.33 -22.58
C LEU A 272 -5.05 13.89 -22.51
N ASP A 273 -4.20 14.46 -23.34
CA ASP A 273 -2.75 14.18 -23.31
C ASP A 273 -2.10 14.51 -21.97
N THR A 274 -2.62 15.53 -21.27
CA THR A 274 -2.08 16.03 -20.01
C THR A 274 -2.64 15.33 -18.77
N HIS A 275 -3.89 14.87 -18.83
CA HIS A 275 -4.57 14.24 -17.69
C HIS A 275 -5.83 13.49 -18.11
N ARG A 276 -6.25 12.57 -17.26
CA ARG A 276 -7.54 11.89 -17.34
C ARG A 276 -8.41 12.28 -16.14
N ILE A 277 -9.69 12.56 -16.39
CA ILE A 277 -10.70 12.79 -15.34
C ILE A 277 -11.74 11.68 -15.43
N ARG A 278 -11.96 10.98 -14.33
CA ARG A 278 -13.11 10.09 -14.14
C ARG A 278 -14.09 10.75 -13.20
N ILE A 279 -15.36 10.79 -13.60
CA ILE A 279 -16.45 11.37 -12.81
C ILE A 279 -17.42 10.28 -12.42
N LEU A 280 -17.81 10.27 -11.16
CA LEU A 280 -18.86 9.42 -10.61
C LEU A 280 -19.59 10.17 -9.49
N ALA A 281 -20.84 9.80 -9.20
CA ALA A 281 -21.55 10.37 -8.06
C ALA A 281 -20.86 9.96 -6.75
N GLN A 282 -20.82 10.85 -5.77
CA GLN A 282 -20.16 10.55 -4.49
C GLN A 282 -20.80 9.35 -3.78
N SER A 283 -22.09 9.10 -3.98
CA SER A 283 -22.80 7.92 -3.50
C SER A 283 -22.24 6.61 -4.05
N GLU A 284 -21.61 6.62 -5.24
CA GLU A 284 -21.01 5.44 -5.88
C GLU A 284 -19.63 5.10 -5.32
N LEU A 285 -18.99 6.02 -4.57
CA LEU A 285 -17.74 5.71 -3.90
C LEU A 285 -17.98 4.66 -2.81
N PRO A 286 -17.24 3.54 -2.81
CA PRO A 286 -17.47 2.47 -1.86
C PRO A 286 -17.20 2.94 -0.42
N ARG A 287 -18.12 2.61 0.48
CA ARG A 287 -17.86 2.60 1.93
C ARG A 287 -16.99 1.38 2.23
N ALA A 288 -16.40 1.30 3.34
CA ALA A 288 -15.52 0.23 3.82
C ALA A 288 -15.07 -0.81 2.75
N GLY A 289 -13.85 -1.22 2.71
CA GLY A 289 -13.40 -2.26 1.79
C GLY A 289 -12.54 -1.73 0.65
N ASN A 290 -12.96 -1.89 -0.57
CA ASN A 290 -12.19 -1.59 -1.78
C ASN A 290 -11.79 -0.11 -1.87
N GLY A 291 -10.48 0.16 -2.07
CA GLY A 291 -9.94 1.51 -2.13
C GLY A 291 -10.45 2.35 -3.30
N TRP A 292 -10.28 3.66 -3.18
CA TRP A 292 -10.68 4.62 -4.21
C TRP A 292 -9.62 4.78 -5.32
N GLY A 293 -8.38 4.36 -5.09
CA GLY A 293 -7.27 4.51 -6.05
C GLY A 293 -7.51 3.82 -7.40
N ARG A 294 -8.31 2.75 -7.43
CA ARG A 294 -8.70 2.10 -8.70
C ARG A 294 -9.45 3.04 -9.65
N TYR A 295 -10.24 3.97 -9.15
CA TYR A 295 -10.97 4.94 -9.98
C TYR A 295 -10.06 5.99 -10.61
N LEU A 296 -8.90 6.25 -9.99
CA LEU A 296 -7.84 7.08 -10.56
C LEU A 296 -7.05 6.33 -11.65
N ARG A 297 -6.72 5.04 -11.42
CA ARG A 297 -5.69 4.31 -12.16
C ARG A 297 -6.23 3.33 -13.19
N ALA A 298 -7.46 2.81 -13.00
CA ALA A 298 -8.01 1.79 -13.88
C ALA A 298 -8.49 2.36 -15.21
N GLU A 299 -8.21 1.63 -16.29
CA GLU A 299 -8.80 1.88 -17.62
C GLU A 299 -10.24 1.36 -17.68
N ASP A 300 -11.01 1.79 -18.69
CA ASP A 300 -12.43 1.42 -18.80
C ASP A 300 -12.65 -0.09 -18.96
N ALA A 301 -11.67 -0.79 -19.50
CA ALA A 301 -11.68 -2.25 -19.59
C ALA A 301 -11.87 -2.93 -18.22
N PHE A 302 -11.30 -2.36 -17.14
CA PHE A 302 -11.48 -2.86 -15.78
C PHE A 302 -12.94 -2.78 -15.33
N PHE A 303 -13.58 -1.63 -15.55
CA PHE A 303 -14.98 -1.43 -15.12
C PHE A 303 -15.94 -2.28 -15.94
N ARG A 304 -15.67 -2.46 -17.25
CA ARG A 304 -16.43 -3.41 -18.09
C ARG A 304 -16.38 -4.84 -17.55
N VAL A 305 -15.21 -5.28 -17.04
CA VAL A 305 -15.09 -6.62 -16.42
C VAL A 305 -15.91 -6.69 -15.14
N ILE A 306 -15.78 -5.68 -14.25
CA ILE A 306 -16.55 -5.64 -12.99
C ILE A 306 -18.04 -5.64 -13.25
N GLU A 307 -18.53 -4.82 -14.18
CA GLU A 307 -19.95 -4.72 -14.53
C GLU A 307 -20.47 -6.05 -15.11
N ARG A 308 -19.76 -6.60 -16.11
CA ARG A 308 -20.17 -7.86 -16.76
C ARG A 308 -20.16 -9.04 -15.83
N ALA A 309 -19.20 -9.08 -14.94
CA ALA A 309 -19.05 -10.18 -14.00
C ALA A 309 -20.13 -10.18 -12.91
N GLY A 310 -20.54 -9.00 -12.45
CA GLY A 310 -21.52 -8.87 -11.38
C GLY A 310 -21.19 -9.77 -10.19
N ALA A 311 -22.17 -10.59 -9.77
CA ALA A 311 -22.03 -11.52 -8.65
C ALA A 311 -21.08 -12.72 -8.90
N LYS A 312 -20.59 -12.93 -10.12
CA LYS A 312 -19.66 -14.05 -10.45
C LYS A 312 -18.25 -13.81 -9.89
N LEU A 313 -17.85 -12.55 -9.74
CA LEU A 313 -16.59 -12.22 -9.06
C LEU A 313 -16.82 -12.19 -7.56
N LYS A 314 -16.02 -12.94 -6.84
CA LYS A 314 -16.01 -12.99 -5.38
C LYS A 314 -14.62 -12.67 -4.86
N GLU A 315 -14.54 -12.10 -3.68
CA GLU A 315 -13.25 -11.87 -3.02
C GLU A 315 -12.55 -13.20 -2.73
N LEU A 316 -11.22 -13.21 -2.84
CA LEU A 316 -10.41 -14.40 -2.53
C LEU A 316 -10.67 -14.89 -1.11
N SER A 317 -10.98 -14.00 -0.17
CA SER A 317 -11.37 -14.32 1.21
C SER A 317 -12.57 -15.26 1.33
N ALA A 318 -13.48 -15.24 0.36
CA ALA A 318 -14.63 -16.15 0.32
C ALA A 318 -14.25 -17.59 -0.08
N MET A 319 -13.13 -17.76 -0.78
CA MET A 319 -12.68 -19.03 -1.37
C MET A 319 -11.44 -19.59 -0.71
N ALA A 320 -10.62 -18.73 -0.13
CA ALA A 320 -9.39 -19.10 0.52
C ALA A 320 -9.11 -18.23 1.73
N GLN A 321 -8.31 -18.73 2.64
CA GLN A 321 -7.81 -17.95 3.76
C GLN A 321 -6.45 -17.38 3.39
N VAL A 322 -6.30 -16.05 3.42
CA VAL A 322 -5.04 -15.33 3.16
C VAL A 322 -4.40 -14.92 4.49
N ARG A 323 -3.14 -15.24 4.72
CA ARG A 323 -2.40 -14.89 5.93
C ARG A 323 -0.97 -14.47 5.59
N TYR A 324 -0.42 -13.59 6.42
CA TYR A 324 0.97 -13.19 6.30
C TYR A 324 1.94 -14.36 6.44
N GLY A 325 3.02 -14.34 5.68
CA GLY A 325 4.24 -15.10 5.91
C GLY A 325 4.92 -14.76 7.26
N VAL A 326 6.11 -15.26 7.52
CA VAL A 326 6.81 -15.11 8.81
C VAL A 326 7.39 -13.70 9.02
N LYS A 327 7.19 -13.08 10.18
CA LYS A 327 7.80 -11.80 10.57
C LYS A 327 9.06 -12.05 11.43
N THR A 328 10.22 -11.57 11.00
CA THR A 328 11.51 -11.86 11.67
C THR A 328 11.90 -10.89 12.77
N GLY A 329 11.68 -9.62 12.62
CA GLY A 329 12.16 -8.60 13.56
C GLY A 329 13.61 -8.13 13.35
N ALA A 330 14.45 -8.88 12.60
CA ALA A 330 15.85 -8.48 12.28
C ALA A 330 16.30 -9.10 10.94
N ASN A 331 16.19 -8.34 9.85
CA ASN A 331 16.39 -8.84 8.49
C ASN A 331 17.86 -9.11 8.10
N GLU A 332 18.79 -8.27 8.54
CA GLU A 332 20.23 -8.41 8.27
C GLU A 332 20.84 -9.67 8.87
N PHE A 333 20.20 -10.17 9.89
CA PHE A 333 20.59 -11.37 10.60
C PHE A 333 20.18 -12.68 9.91
N PHE A 334 19.23 -12.64 9.01
CA PHE A 334 18.44 -13.78 8.57
C PHE A 334 18.77 -14.32 7.18
N TYR A 335 19.71 -13.73 6.41
CA TYR A 335 19.95 -14.10 5.03
C TYR A 335 21.32 -14.72 4.77
N VAL A 336 21.35 -15.95 4.26
CA VAL A 336 22.55 -16.62 3.78
C VAL A 336 22.42 -16.93 2.29
N LYS A 337 23.49 -16.73 1.53
CA LYS A 337 23.58 -17.05 0.12
C LYS A 337 24.11 -18.47 -0.11
N ASP A 338 23.40 -19.15 -0.99
CA ASP A 338 23.80 -20.21 -1.91
C ASP A 338 24.31 -21.58 -1.42
N ALA A 339 23.73 -22.62 -1.95
CA ALA A 339 24.07 -23.85 -2.67
C ALA A 339 23.47 -25.17 -2.17
N ARG A 340 22.64 -25.79 -3.03
CA ARG A 340 22.27 -27.21 -3.23
C ARG A 340 21.61 -27.98 -2.09
N LEU A 341 20.60 -28.46 -2.30
CA LEU A 341 19.24 -28.87 -2.66
C LEU A 341 18.84 -30.20 -2.06
N LEU A 342 17.64 -30.37 -1.59
CA LEU A 342 16.75 -31.51 -1.72
C LEU A 342 15.35 -31.27 -1.12
N PRO A 343 14.39 -32.12 -1.45
CA PRO A 343 13.01 -31.72 -1.64
C PRO A 343 12.02 -31.89 -0.49
N LEU A 344 10.82 -31.38 -0.69
CA LEU A 344 9.82 -31.00 0.21
C LEU A 344 8.40 -31.37 -0.08
N ALA A 345 7.52 -31.34 0.83
CA ALA A 345 6.07 -31.20 0.75
C ALA A 345 5.45 -31.00 2.11
N GLU A 346 4.38 -30.50 2.39
CA GLU A 346 3.01 -30.18 2.10
C GLU A 346 2.38 -29.37 3.25
N VAL A 347 1.44 -28.76 3.19
CA VAL A 347 0.33 -27.95 2.79
C VAL A 347 -0.60 -27.60 3.97
N ALA A 348 -1.12 -26.52 4.22
CA ALA A 348 -2.07 -25.63 3.91
C ALA A 348 -3.04 -24.97 4.90
N SER A 349 -3.10 -23.81 5.18
CA SER A 349 -3.98 -22.69 5.53
C SER A 349 -3.17 -21.44 5.47
N VAL A 350 -3.70 -20.33 5.02
CA VAL A 350 -2.87 -19.15 4.82
C VAL A 350 -2.38 -18.67 6.15
N ARG A 351 -1.07 -18.65 6.32
CA ARG A 351 -0.40 -18.01 7.45
C ARG A 351 0.73 -17.16 6.91
N ARG A 352 0.97 -16.03 7.56
CA ARG A 352 2.24 -15.34 7.41
C ARG A 352 3.34 -16.38 7.61
N GLY A 353 4.30 -16.45 6.69
CA GLY A 353 5.44 -17.35 6.77
C GLY A 353 6.16 -17.28 8.12
N ILE A 354 7.18 -18.07 8.35
CA ILE A 354 7.79 -18.27 9.67
C ILE A 354 8.47 -16.99 10.18
N THR A 355 8.11 -16.49 11.36
CA THR A 355 8.86 -15.43 12.07
C THR A 355 9.83 -16.09 13.02
N THR A 356 11.11 -16.12 12.71
CA THR A 356 12.08 -16.81 13.55
C THR A 356 12.51 -15.98 14.76
N GLY A 357 12.61 -14.66 14.64
CA GLY A 357 13.23 -13.79 15.65
C GLY A 357 14.75 -13.92 15.71
N ALA A 358 15.31 -14.92 15.04
CA ALA A 358 16.74 -15.27 14.99
C ALA A 358 17.07 -16.08 13.71
N ASN A 359 17.03 -15.45 12.51
CA ASN A 359 17.20 -16.16 11.23
C ASN A 359 18.61 -16.71 11.03
N GLU A 360 19.67 -16.08 11.55
CA GLU A 360 21.01 -16.65 11.51
C GLU A 360 21.09 -17.96 12.32
N PHE A 361 20.23 -18.15 13.27
CA PHE A 361 20.07 -19.41 13.97
C PHE A 361 19.15 -20.38 13.21
N PHE A 362 18.04 -19.90 12.69
CA PHE A 362 17.00 -20.78 12.12
C PHE A 362 17.23 -21.13 10.65
N TYR A 363 17.87 -20.26 9.86
CA TYR A 363 18.12 -20.56 8.45
C TYR A 363 19.57 -20.95 8.22
N VAL A 364 19.74 -22.15 7.71
CA VAL A 364 21.05 -22.76 7.49
C VAL A 364 21.16 -23.31 6.07
N ARG A 365 22.37 -23.47 5.58
CA ARG A 365 22.67 -24.04 4.28
C ARG A 365 23.15 -25.48 4.46
N ALA A 366 22.60 -26.44 3.70
CA ALA A 366 23.19 -27.76 3.62
C ALA A 366 24.52 -27.72 2.85
N VAL A 367 25.57 -28.28 3.43
CA VAL A 367 26.89 -28.40 2.82
C VAL A 367 27.13 -29.81 2.33
N SER A 368 26.68 -30.82 3.07
CA SER A 368 26.67 -32.23 2.67
C SER A 368 25.66 -33.02 3.47
N ASN A 369 25.17 -34.14 2.90
CA ASN A 369 24.38 -35.12 3.62
C ASN A 369 25.31 -36.24 4.11
N SER A 370 24.95 -36.92 5.23
CA SER A 370 25.59 -38.18 5.60
C SER A 370 25.20 -39.27 4.62
N GLN A 371 26.04 -40.27 4.46
CA GLN A 371 25.74 -41.42 3.58
C GLN A 371 24.43 -42.16 3.94
N ALA A 372 23.99 -42.05 5.19
CA ALA A 372 22.73 -42.66 5.67
C ALA A 372 21.51 -41.70 5.63
N GLY A 373 21.66 -40.40 5.21
CA GLY A 373 20.56 -39.44 5.14
C GLY A 373 20.00 -38.93 6.47
N GLU A 374 20.49 -39.42 7.60
CA GLU A 374 19.95 -39.11 8.94
C GLU A 374 20.40 -37.71 9.46
N THR A 375 21.58 -37.26 9.05
CA THR A 375 22.11 -35.97 9.46
C THR A 375 22.57 -35.15 8.27
N VAL A 376 22.52 -33.82 8.41
CA VAL A 376 22.95 -32.83 7.42
C VAL A 376 24.00 -31.94 8.05
N ILE A 377 25.11 -31.70 7.35
CA ILE A 377 26.04 -30.64 7.73
C ILE A 377 25.48 -29.34 7.16
N VAL A 378 25.17 -28.42 8.05
CA VAL A 378 24.63 -27.08 7.72
C VAL A 378 25.66 -26.01 8.01
N GLU A 379 25.62 -24.92 7.25
CA GLU A 379 26.45 -23.75 7.44
C GLU A 379 25.56 -22.54 7.72
N ASP A 380 25.85 -21.83 8.77
CA ASP A 380 25.12 -20.61 9.14
C ASP A 380 25.63 -19.37 8.34
N LYS A 381 25.02 -18.24 8.56
CA LYS A 381 25.39 -16.98 7.90
C LYS A 381 26.85 -16.55 8.14
N PHE A 382 27.44 -16.99 9.22
CA PHE A 382 28.80 -16.63 9.62
C PHE A 382 29.84 -17.66 9.17
N GLY A 383 29.42 -18.69 8.40
CA GLY A 383 30.28 -19.76 7.90
C GLY A 383 30.54 -20.87 8.91
N ALA A 384 29.91 -20.83 10.09
CA ALA A 384 30.05 -21.91 11.06
C ALA A 384 29.28 -23.16 10.61
N ARG A 385 29.99 -24.31 10.54
CA ARG A 385 29.42 -25.59 10.13
C ARG A 385 29.03 -26.43 11.34
N ARG A 386 27.83 -26.98 11.27
CA ARG A 386 27.27 -27.83 12.33
C ARG A 386 26.52 -29.02 11.74
N ARG A 387 26.47 -30.10 12.47
CA ARG A 387 25.66 -31.26 12.13
C ARG A 387 24.29 -31.11 12.77
N ILE A 388 23.20 -31.43 12.04
CA ILE A 388 21.83 -31.45 12.55
C ILE A 388 21.11 -32.64 11.93
N GLU A 389 20.24 -33.29 12.67
CA GLU A 389 19.39 -34.34 12.17
C GLU A 389 18.42 -33.80 11.12
N ALA A 390 18.32 -34.51 9.98
CA ALA A 390 17.51 -34.11 8.83
C ALA A 390 16.05 -33.86 9.18
N ARG A 391 15.51 -34.59 10.16
CA ARG A 391 14.12 -34.46 10.65
C ARG A 391 13.81 -33.08 11.27
N PHE A 392 14.83 -32.33 11.72
CA PHE A 392 14.70 -30.99 12.28
C PHE A 392 14.97 -29.89 11.25
N LEU A 393 15.09 -30.24 10.00
CA LEU A 393 15.31 -29.31 8.92
C LEU A 393 14.15 -29.36 7.92
N SER A 394 13.64 -28.21 7.55
CA SER A 394 12.60 -28.07 6.53
C SER A 394 13.03 -27.04 5.51
N PRO A 395 12.81 -27.25 4.22
CA PRO A 395 13.16 -26.29 3.20
C PRO A 395 12.22 -25.07 3.24
N VAL A 396 12.75 -23.91 2.88
CA VAL A 396 12.05 -22.64 2.92
C VAL A 396 12.37 -21.81 1.67
N VAL A 397 11.32 -21.19 1.11
CA VAL A 397 11.43 -20.14 0.08
C VAL A 397 11.32 -18.77 0.71
N PHE A 398 12.18 -17.88 0.28
CA PHE A 398 12.46 -16.64 0.95
C PHE A 398 11.86 -15.40 0.27
N SER A 399 11.79 -15.42 -1.05
CA SER A 399 11.28 -14.32 -1.85
C SER A 399 10.83 -14.81 -3.22
N LEU A 400 10.04 -13.99 -3.92
CA LEU A 400 9.61 -14.25 -5.30
C LEU A 400 10.79 -14.47 -6.27
N LYS A 401 11.99 -13.95 -5.95
CA LYS A 401 13.19 -14.14 -6.79
C LYS A 401 13.63 -15.61 -6.86
N GLU A 402 13.33 -16.40 -5.85
CA GLU A 402 13.66 -17.83 -5.77
C GLU A 402 12.62 -18.71 -6.50
N ILE A 403 11.48 -18.13 -6.89
CA ILE A 403 10.39 -18.81 -7.60
C ILE A 403 10.48 -18.44 -9.09
N SER A 404 10.88 -19.37 -9.94
CA SER A 404 11.03 -19.10 -11.37
C SER A 404 9.77 -19.41 -12.18
N GLY A 405 8.91 -20.33 -11.73
CA GLY A 405 7.74 -20.81 -12.45
C GLY A 405 6.55 -21.12 -11.55
N ILE A 406 5.48 -21.61 -12.17
CA ILE A 406 4.20 -21.91 -11.50
C ILE A 406 4.32 -23.06 -10.49
N VAL A 407 5.17 -24.05 -10.74
CA VAL A 407 5.42 -25.14 -9.77
C VAL A 407 6.69 -24.82 -9.01
N LEU A 408 6.60 -24.78 -7.70
CA LEU A 408 7.76 -24.62 -6.86
C LEU A 408 8.57 -25.91 -6.89
N ASP A 409 9.76 -25.79 -7.45
CA ASP A 409 10.73 -26.86 -7.53
C ASP A 409 11.55 -26.90 -6.23
N LYS A 410 11.40 -27.97 -5.51
CA LYS A 410 12.09 -28.25 -4.26
C LYS A 410 13.61 -28.34 -4.41
N THR A 411 14.09 -28.72 -5.61
CA THR A 411 15.52 -28.79 -5.88
C THR A 411 16.17 -27.40 -5.93
N ARG A 412 15.37 -26.33 -6.02
CA ARG A 412 15.82 -24.92 -6.04
C ARG A 412 15.62 -24.17 -4.73
N ALA A 413 15.02 -24.79 -3.69
CA ALA A 413 14.96 -24.19 -2.36
C ALA A 413 16.35 -24.20 -1.71
N ALA A 414 17.11 -23.15 -1.97
CA ALA A 414 18.53 -23.02 -1.58
C ALA A 414 18.78 -22.96 -0.06
N LYS A 415 17.71 -22.99 0.77
CA LYS A 415 17.79 -22.80 2.22
C LYS A 415 16.97 -23.82 2.97
N LEU A 416 17.53 -24.25 4.09
CA LEU A 416 16.84 -25.06 5.09
C LEU A 416 16.48 -24.18 6.29
N PHE A 417 15.45 -24.58 6.96
CA PHE A 417 14.95 -23.93 8.15
C PHE A 417 14.98 -24.92 9.32
N PHE A 418 15.60 -24.51 10.44
CA PHE A 418 15.58 -25.32 11.66
C PHE A 418 14.15 -25.34 12.24
N ASN A 419 13.50 -26.47 12.14
CA ASN A 419 12.11 -26.67 12.47
C ASN A 419 11.98 -27.75 13.57
N CYS A 420 12.25 -27.35 14.80
CA CYS A 420 12.12 -28.19 15.98
C CYS A 420 11.02 -27.65 16.90
N ALA A 421 10.04 -28.49 17.19
CA ALA A 421 8.96 -28.17 18.13
C ALA A 421 9.04 -28.98 19.45
N ASN A 422 10.02 -29.85 19.56
CA ASN A 422 10.24 -30.73 20.69
C ASN A 422 10.74 -29.95 21.90
N ALA A 423 10.40 -30.43 23.10
CA ALA A 423 10.94 -29.88 24.34
C ALA A 423 12.45 -30.16 24.45
N PRO A 424 13.22 -29.36 25.20
CA PRO A 424 14.66 -29.57 25.36
C PRO A 424 15.03 -30.99 25.81
N GLU A 425 14.23 -31.58 26.67
CA GLU A 425 14.41 -32.94 27.23
C GLU A 425 14.26 -34.00 26.11
N GLU A 426 13.38 -33.78 25.16
CA GLU A 426 13.11 -34.71 24.05
C GLU A 426 14.21 -34.71 22.99
N ILE A 427 15.01 -33.67 22.93
CA ILE A 427 16.14 -33.54 21.98
C ILE A 427 17.50 -33.72 22.67
N ALA A 428 17.52 -34.00 23.98
CA ALA A 428 18.76 -34.24 24.71
C ALA A 428 19.62 -35.34 24.04
N GLY A 429 20.91 -35.08 23.91
CA GLY A 429 21.85 -35.99 23.25
C GLY A 429 21.85 -35.97 21.71
N THR A 430 21.04 -35.08 21.09
CA THR A 430 21.04 -34.87 19.64
C THR A 430 21.90 -33.70 19.23
N HIS A 431 22.31 -33.64 17.95
CA HIS A 431 22.97 -32.47 17.38
C HIS A 431 22.06 -31.23 17.38
N ALA A 432 20.76 -31.42 17.28
CA ALA A 432 19.79 -30.34 17.42
C ALA A 432 19.84 -29.68 18.81
N PHE A 433 20.05 -30.47 19.88
CA PHE A 433 20.25 -29.93 21.24
C PHE A 433 21.52 -29.07 21.33
N GLU A 434 22.64 -29.58 20.78
CA GLU A 434 23.89 -28.82 20.74
C GLU A 434 23.73 -27.53 19.93
N TYR A 435 22.95 -27.58 18.85
CA TYR A 435 22.62 -26.43 18.02
C TYR A 435 21.81 -25.38 18.79
N VAL A 436 20.79 -25.79 19.53
CA VAL A 436 19.97 -24.93 20.41
C VAL A 436 20.83 -24.30 21.49
N ALA A 437 21.67 -25.10 22.17
CA ALA A 437 22.59 -24.59 23.21
C ALA A 437 23.59 -23.56 22.66
N ALA A 438 24.06 -23.74 21.43
CA ALA A 438 24.88 -22.72 20.77
C ALA A 438 24.10 -21.42 20.48
N GLY A 439 22.84 -21.54 20.12
CA GLY A 439 21.92 -20.39 19.95
C GLY A 439 21.66 -19.62 21.26
N GLU A 440 21.58 -20.32 22.36
CA GLU A 440 21.42 -19.73 23.69
C GLU A 440 22.69 -18.97 24.12
N ARG A 441 23.85 -19.58 23.92
CA ARG A 441 25.14 -18.90 24.16
C ARG A 441 25.30 -17.63 23.30
N ALA A 442 24.74 -17.61 22.09
CA ALA A 442 24.71 -16.45 21.21
C ALA A 442 23.60 -15.43 21.56
N GLY A 443 22.79 -15.68 22.59
CA GLY A 443 21.77 -14.77 23.07
C GLY A 443 20.48 -14.72 22.23
N TYR A 444 20.25 -15.64 21.29
CA TYR A 444 19.06 -15.61 20.43
C TYR A 444 17.74 -15.80 21.17
N HIS A 445 17.74 -16.59 22.22
CA HIS A 445 16.59 -16.81 23.09
C HIS A 445 16.10 -15.54 23.81
N LEU A 446 16.98 -14.54 24.01
CA LEU A 446 16.66 -13.28 24.68
C LEU A 446 15.93 -12.28 23.76
N ARG A 447 15.95 -12.50 22.46
CA ARG A 447 15.30 -11.59 21.52
C ARG A 447 13.77 -11.58 21.70
N PRO A 448 13.11 -10.42 21.60
CA PRO A 448 11.69 -10.30 21.93
C PRO A 448 10.80 -11.34 21.23
N THR A 449 11.04 -11.60 19.94
CA THR A 449 10.26 -12.57 19.15
C THR A 449 10.57 -14.03 19.52
N CYS A 450 11.79 -14.35 19.93
CA CYS A 450 12.18 -15.67 20.39
C CYS A 450 11.65 -15.92 21.78
N ARG A 451 11.87 -14.99 22.71
CA ARG A 451 11.42 -15.06 24.12
C ARG A 451 9.91 -15.25 24.28
N ALA A 452 9.13 -14.80 23.29
CA ALA A 452 7.67 -14.96 23.28
C ALA A 452 7.20 -16.40 22.96
N ARG A 453 8.12 -17.37 22.79
CA ARG A 453 7.80 -18.77 22.47
C ARG A 453 8.27 -19.73 23.55
N SER A 454 7.60 -20.88 23.65
CA SER A 454 8.00 -21.96 24.52
C SER A 454 7.91 -23.30 23.75
N PRO A 455 9.05 -23.95 23.50
CA PRO A 455 10.40 -23.46 23.66
C PRO A 455 10.73 -22.34 22.66
N TRP A 456 11.74 -21.50 22.95
CA TRP A 456 12.07 -20.30 22.18
C TRP A 456 12.38 -20.56 20.70
N TYR A 457 12.90 -21.75 20.40
CA TYR A 457 13.25 -22.21 19.05
C TYR A 457 12.08 -22.84 18.30
N SER A 458 10.91 -23.01 18.92
CA SER A 458 9.74 -23.60 18.27
C SER A 458 9.00 -22.59 17.39
N VAL A 459 9.44 -22.45 16.15
CA VAL A 459 8.97 -21.41 15.23
C VAL A 459 7.74 -21.84 14.43
N ALA A 460 7.68 -23.09 14.01
CA ALA A 460 6.62 -23.61 13.14
C ALA A 460 5.69 -24.60 13.82
N ARG A 461 5.60 -24.58 15.17
CA ARG A 461 4.74 -25.50 15.93
C ARG A 461 3.30 -25.46 15.43
N GLY A 462 2.80 -26.61 14.95
CA GLY A 462 1.45 -26.74 14.38
C GLY A 462 1.24 -26.04 13.04
N ARG A 463 2.28 -25.55 12.39
CA ARG A 463 2.20 -24.96 11.04
C ARG A 463 2.49 -26.02 9.98
N LYS A 464 1.75 -25.91 8.88
CA LYS A 464 1.99 -26.69 7.66
C LYS A 464 2.33 -25.71 6.53
N PRO A 465 3.17 -26.08 5.57
CA PRO A 465 3.44 -25.28 4.37
C PRO A 465 2.18 -25.05 3.51
N ALA A 466 2.08 -23.92 2.86
CA ALA A 466 0.92 -23.55 2.06
C ALA A 466 0.87 -24.30 0.71
N PRO A 467 -0.32 -24.71 0.18
CA PRO A 467 -0.44 -25.29 -1.16
C PRO A 467 -0.16 -24.28 -2.27
N LEU A 468 -0.41 -23.00 -2.00
CA LEU A 468 -0.13 -21.93 -2.93
C LEU A 468 0.69 -20.85 -2.21
N ILE A 469 1.75 -20.39 -2.87
CA ILE A 469 2.60 -19.32 -2.38
C ILE A 469 2.35 -18.08 -3.23
N PHE A 470 1.94 -17.01 -2.57
CA PHE A 470 1.55 -15.74 -3.16
C PHE A 470 2.56 -14.63 -2.82
N PRO A 471 2.92 -13.76 -3.77
CA PRO A 471 3.88 -12.68 -3.54
C PRO A 471 3.26 -11.53 -2.73
N SER A 472 3.92 -11.08 -1.67
CA SER A 472 3.54 -9.84 -0.96
C SER A 472 4.12 -8.60 -1.63
N LYS A 473 5.20 -8.76 -2.40
CA LYS A 473 5.90 -7.68 -3.09
C LYS A 473 6.16 -8.07 -4.53
N VAL A 474 5.66 -7.27 -5.47
CA VAL A 474 5.66 -7.56 -6.90
C VAL A 474 6.41 -6.47 -7.66
N GLY A 475 7.41 -6.88 -8.45
CA GLY A 475 8.05 -6.07 -9.47
C GLY A 475 7.38 -6.27 -10.84
N GLU A 476 8.20 -6.65 -11.83
CA GLU A 476 7.71 -6.94 -13.18
C GLU A 476 7.08 -8.34 -13.31
N ARG A 477 7.48 -9.27 -12.46
CA ARG A 477 7.01 -10.66 -12.51
C ARG A 477 5.85 -10.89 -11.56
N TRP A 478 4.86 -11.65 -12.04
CA TRP A 478 3.74 -12.12 -11.26
C TRP A 478 3.69 -13.64 -11.30
N VAL A 479 3.84 -14.31 -10.17
CA VAL A 479 3.68 -15.74 -10.07
C VAL A 479 3.09 -16.13 -8.72
N VAL A 480 2.03 -16.93 -8.76
CA VAL A 480 1.47 -17.64 -7.61
C VAL A 480 1.83 -19.11 -7.78
N ALA A 481 2.73 -19.59 -6.94
CA ALA A 481 3.31 -20.92 -7.13
C ALA A 481 2.49 -22.03 -6.48
N LEU A 482 2.33 -23.13 -7.20
CA LEU A 482 1.87 -24.41 -6.66
C LEU A 482 3.00 -25.05 -5.85
N ASN A 483 2.79 -25.18 -4.57
CA ASN A 483 3.73 -25.77 -3.63
C ASN A 483 3.39 -27.25 -3.40
N ARG A 484 3.76 -28.12 -4.33
CA ARG A 484 3.51 -29.56 -4.21
C ARG A 484 4.46 -30.24 -3.24
N ASP A 485 5.61 -29.67 -3.06
CA ASP A 485 6.71 -30.22 -2.30
C ASP A 485 6.75 -29.70 -0.84
N GLY A 486 5.79 -28.85 -0.44
CA GLY A 486 5.63 -28.36 0.93
C GLY A 486 6.77 -27.47 1.44
N VAL A 487 7.27 -26.57 0.63
CA VAL A 487 8.24 -25.54 1.00
C VAL A 487 7.60 -24.57 1.97
N PHE A 488 8.21 -24.29 3.12
CA PHE A 488 7.75 -23.20 3.97
C PHE A 488 8.00 -21.85 3.29
N GLU A 489 7.13 -20.91 3.55
CA GLU A 489 7.23 -19.55 3.06
C GLU A 489 7.76 -18.58 4.13
N ASP A 490 8.74 -17.74 3.77
CA ASP A 490 9.20 -16.61 4.61
C ASP A 490 8.14 -15.50 4.66
N LYS A 491 8.24 -14.64 5.65
CA LYS A 491 7.34 -13.48 5.88
C LYS A 491 7.14 -12.54 4.68
N LYS A 492 8.01 -12.59 3.68
CA LYS A 492 7.91 -11.82 2.42
C LYS A 492 6.96 -12.44 1.41
N LEU A 493 6.37 -13.57 1.75
CA LEU A 493 5.43 -14.30 0.94
C LEU A 493 4.19 -14.61 1.76
N TYR A 494 3.08 -14.87 1.08
CA TYR A 494 1.85 -15.34 1.72
C TYR A 494 1.59 -16.78 1.31
N GLY A 495 1.16 -17.57 2.26
CA GLY A 495 0.59 -18.86 1.96
C GLY A 495 -0.92 -18.73 1.69
N ILE A 496 -1.45 -19.38 0.67
CA ILE A 496 -2.89 -19.43 0.36
C ILE A 496 -3.40 -20.84 0.51
N PHE A 497 -4.53 -20.96 1.16
CA PHE A 497 -5.13 -22.22 1.58
C PHE A 497 -6.57 -22.31 1.11
N PRO A 498 -6.83 -23.03 0.01
CA PRO A 498 -8.16 -23.21 -0.52
C PRO A 498 -9.14 -23.72 0.54
N ARG A 499 -10.36 -23.22 0.55
CA ARG A 499 -11.44 -23.73 1.39
C ARG A 499 -11.95 -25.07 0.85
N LYS A 500 -12.70 -25.80 1.67
CA LYS A 500 -13.33 -27.07 1.29
C LYS A 500 -14.11 -26.90 -0.03
N GLY A 501 -13.89 -27.80 -0.99
CA GLY A 501 -14.52 -27.78 -2.31
C GLY A 501 -13.86 -26.89 -3.36
N VAL A 502 -12.78 -26.18 -3.02
CA VAL A 502 -12.01 -25.36 -3.98
C VAL A 502 -10.80 -26.16 -4.47
N SER A 503 -10.72 -26.40 -5.78
CA SER A 503 -9.52 -27.01 -6.40
C SER A 503 -8.33 -26.07 -6.31
N THR A 504 -7.23 -26.57 -5.73
CA THR A 504 -5.97 -25.81 -5.62
C THR A 504 -5.43 -25.42 -6.99
N ALA A 505 -5.53 -26.32 -7.98
CA ALA A 505 -5.01 -26.06 -9.33
C ALA A 505 -5.86 -25.02 -10.07
N VAL A 506 -7.20 -25.09 -9.96
CA VAL A 506 -8.08 -24.07 -10.54
C VAL A 506 -7.86 -22.71 -9.88
N LEU A 507 -7.75 -22.67 -8.56
CA LEU A 507 -7.45 -21.42 -7.85
C LEU A 507 -6.09 -20.85 -8.26
N ALA A 508 -5.07 -21.69 -8.42
CA ALA A 508 -3.76 -21.28 -8.93
C ALA A 508 -3.85 -20.68 -10.35
N ALA A 509 -4.64 -21.30 -11.24
CA ALA A 509 -4.89 -20.80 -12.59
C ALA A 509 -5.49 -19.39 -12.55
N LEU A 510 -6.55 -19.21 -11.79
CA LEU A 510 -7.22 -17.92 -11.63
C LEU A 510 -6.29 -16.84 -11.04
N LEU A 511 -5.55 -17.18 -9.98
CA LEU A 511 -4.62 -16.25 -9.32
C LEU A 511 -3.41 -15.88 -10.19
N ASN A 512 -3.06 -16.69 -11.17
CA ASN A 512 -2.01 -16.37 -12.15
C ASN A 512 -2.51 -15.60 -13.37
N SER A 513 -3.80 -15.26 -13.46
CA SER A 513 -4.34 -14.49 -14.59
C SER A 513 -3.90 -13.03 -14.58
N THR A 514 -3.86 -12.45 -15.78
CA THR A 514 -3.60 -11.02 -15.94
C THR A 514 -4.69 -10.15 -15.31
N TRP A 515 -5.94 -10.63 -15.28
CA TRP A 515 -7.03 -9.97 -14.58
C TRP A 515 -6.70 -9.77 -13.08
N VAL A 516 -6.31 -10.84 -12.40
CA VAL A 516 -5.99 -10.78 -10.96
C VAL A 516 -4.75 -9.91 -10.71
N ARG A 517 -3.73 -10.01 -11.57
CA ARG A 517 -2.57 -9.13 -11.51
C ARG A 517 -2.97 -7.67 -11.67
N TYR A 518 -3.77 -7.33 -12.67
CA TYR A 518 -4.20 -5.97 -12.92
C TYR A 518 -5.00 -5.40 -11.74
N PHE A 519 -5.92 -6.21 -11.19
CA PHE A 519 -6.67 -5.85 -9.99
C PHE A 519 -5.74 -5.56 -8.80
N ALA A 520 -4.72 -6.40 -8.59
CA ALA A 520 -3.74 -6.21 -7.54
C ALA A 520 -2.92 -4.91 -7.74
N GLU A 521 -2.46 -4.62 -8.95
CA GLU A 521 -1.73 -3.38 -9.27
C GLU A 521 -2.57 -2.11 -9.02
N LEU A 522 -3.89 -2.17 -9.27
CA LEU A 522 -4.81 -1.06 -9.05
C LEU A 522 -5.10 -0.80 -7.56
N THR A 523 -5.06 -1.83 -6.74
CA THR A 523 -5.54 -1.78 -5.34
C THR A 523 -4.41 -1.86 -4.31
N CYS A 524 -3.19 -2.22 -4.73
CA CYS A 524 -2.05 -2.30 -3.84
C CYS A 524 -1.44 -0.93 -3.54
N ARG A 525 -0.65 -0.89 -2.48
CA ARG A 525 0.20 0.26 -2.18
C ARG A 525 1.38 0.31 -3.16
N GLN A 526 1.46 1.36 -3.95
CA GLN A 526 2.60 1.59 -4.83
C GLN A 526 3.77 2.22 -4.06
N MET A 527 4.90 1.52 -4.02
CA MET A 527 6.14 2.02 -3.43
C MET A 527 7.02 2.60 -4.54
N THR A 528 7.11 3.91 -4.61
CA THR A 528 7.88 4.68 -5.60
C THR A 528 9.34 4.95 -5.17
N GLY A 529 9.85 4.23 -4.19
CA GLY A 529 11.28 4.29 -3.80
C GLY A 529 12.18 3.46 -4.72
N ALA A 530 13.47 3.35 -4.38
CA ALA A 530 14.53 2.67 -5.15
C ALA A 530 14.23 1.23 -5.66
N GLN A 531 13.09 0.66 -5.36
CA GLN A 531 12.71 -0.71 -5.75
C GLN A 531 11.49 -0.81 -6.67
N ALA A 532 10.74 0.29 -6.93
CA ALA A 532 9.53 0.30 -7.80
C ALA A 532 8.60 -0.93 -7.60
N ILE A 533 8.18 -1.19 -6.38
CA ILE A 533 7.47 -2.41 -5.98
C ILE A 533 6.01 -2.12 -5.68
N ALA A 534 5.12 -2.95 -6.19
CA ALA A 534 3.75 -3.08 -5.72
C ALA A 534 3.74 -3.87 -4.40
N ASP A 535 3.33 -3.24 -3.30
CA ASP A 535 3.27 -3.82 -1.95
C ASP A 535 1.83 -4.25 -1.66
N ILE A 536 1.59 -5.55 -1.74
CA ILE A 536 0.28 -6.15 -1.55
C ILE A 536 0.18 -6.60 -0.10
N ASP A 537 -0.65 -5.96 0.69
CA ASP A 537 -0.94 -6.44 2.04
C ASP A 537 -1.96 -7.58 2.04
N VAL A 538 -2.14 -8.23 3.19
CA VAL A 538 -3.07 -9.37 3.31
C VAL A 538 -4.51 -8.96 2.98
N ILE A 539 -4.91 -7.76 3.36
CA ILE A 539 -6.28 -7.27 3.14
C ILE A 539 -6.53 -7.09 1.65
N VAL A 540 -5.54 -6.54 0.92
CA VAL A 540 -5.60 -6.43 -0.55
C VAL A 540 -5.66 -7.82 -1.19
N ALA A 541 -4.80 -8.75 -0.74
CA ALA A 541 -4.80 -10.12 -1.26
C ALA A 541 -6.13 -10.85 -1.00
N GLU A 542 -6.74 -10.66 0.18
CA GLU A 542 -8.05 -11.23 0.52
C GLU A 542 -9.19 -10.70 -0.34
N ARG A 543 -9.07 -9.46 -0.81
CA ARG A 543 -10.07 -8.76 -1.64
C ARG A 543 -9.87 -8.89 -3.14
N LEU A 544 -8.91 -9.68 -3.60
CA LEU A 544 -8.76 -9.97 -5.03
C LEU A 544 -10.05 -10.61 -5.56
N LEU A 545 -10.58 -10.05 -6.64
CA LEU A 545 -11.82 -10.51 -7.26
C LEU A 545 -11.52 -11.54 -8.37
N LEU A 546 -12.06 -12.72 -8.23
CA LEU A 546 -11.93 -13.82 -9.19
C LEU A 546 -13.21 -14.67 -9.26
N PRO A 547 -13.46 -15.41 -10.37
CA PRO A 547 -14.57 -16.34 -10.44
C PRO A 547 -14.50 -17.40 -9.34
N ASP A 548 -15.62 -17.75 -8.74
CA ASP A 548 -15.63 -18.80 -7.72
C ASP A 548 -15.37 -20.18 -8.34
N PRO A 549 -14.26 -20.86 -8.00
CA PRO A 549 -13.97 -22.19 -8.56
C PRO A 549 -15.06 -23.22 -8.30
N ARG A 550 -15.89 -23.06 -7.28
CA ARG A 550 -16.98 -23.98 -6.94
C ARG A 550 -18.13 -23.89 -7.93
N GLU A 551 -18.36 -22.69 -8.50
CA GLU A 551 -19.46 -22.37 -9.41
C GLU A 551 -19.10 -22.59 -10.90
N LEU A 552 -17.82 -22.86 -11.22
CA LEU A 552 -17.39 -23.13 -12.59
C LEU A 552 -17.85 -24.51 -13.07
N SER A 553 -18.14 -24.61 -14.37
CA SER A 553 -18.46 -25.91 -14.99
C SER A 553 -17.26 -26.86 -14.97
N PRO A 554 -17.49 -28.19 -14.99
CA PRO A 554 -16.40 -29.18 -15.05
C PRO A 554 -15.48 -28.99 -16.26
N GLU A 555 -16.00 -28.51 -17.39
CA GLU A 555 -15.25 -28.22 -18.61
C GLU A 555 -14.26 -27.09 -18.38
N ILE A 556 -14.73 -25.95 -17.89
CA ILE A 556 -13.89 -24.76 -17.61
C ILE A 556 -12.82 -25.12 -16.57
N LYS A 557 -13.15 -25.88 -15.52
CA LYS A 557 -12.17 -26.34 -14.53
C LYS A 557 -11.04 -27.15 -15.18
N ARG A 558 -11.37 -28.11 -16.03
CA ARG A 558 -10.38 -28.95 -16.75
C ARG A 558 -9.52 -28.12 -17.71
N GLU A 559 -10.13 -27.14 -18.41
CA GLU A 559 -9.41 -26.27 -19.32
C GLU A 559 -8.44 -25.35 -18.57
N LEU A 560 -8.86 -24.75 -17.44
CA LEU A 560 -8.01 -23.92 -16.57
C LEU A 560 -6.83 -24.72 -16.01
N GLU A 561 -7.07 -25.94 -15.53
CA GLU A 561 -6.00 -26.83 -15.06
C GLU A 561 -5.03 -27.22 -16.17
N THR A 562 -5.53 -27.40 -17.39
CA THR A 562 -4.69 -27.72 -18.55
C THR A 562 -3.86 -26.52 -18.98
N ALA A 563 -4.45 -25.32 -19.02
CA ALA A 563 -3.74 -24.07 -19.30
C ALA A 563 -2.66 -23.81 -18.26
N LEU A 564 -2.97 -24.02 -16.97
CA LEU A 564 -1.99 -23.90 -15.90
C LEU A 564 -0.82 -24.87 -16.06
N ARG A 565 -1.09 -26.15 -16.41
CA ARG A 565 -0.05 -27.15 -16.67
C ARG A 565 0.83 -26.77 -17.86
N THR A 566 0.26 -26.15 -18.88
CA THR A 566 1.03 -25.66 -20.04
C THR A 566 1.94 -24.52 -19.62
N LEU A 567 1.40 -23.54 -18.93
CA LEU A 567 2.15 -22.39 -18.41
C LEU A 567 3.26 -22.80 -17.43
N ALA A 568 3.06 -23.89 -16.68
CA ALA A 568 4.02 -24.43 -15.71
C ALA A 568 5.25 -25.09 -16.34
N ARG A 569 5.27 -25.31 -17.67
CA ARG A 569 6.40 -25.92 -18.39
C ARG A 569 7.57 -24.95 -18.63
N ARG A 570 7.38 -23.70 -18.39
CA ARG A 570 8.38 -22.65 -18.57
C ARG A 570 8.50 -21.72 -17.36
N PRO A 571 9.58 -20.94 -17.26
CA PRO A 571 9.66 -19.83 -16.32
C PRO A 571 8.58 -18.79 -16.61
N ILE A 572 8.21 -18.03 -15.58
CA ILE A 572 7.37 -16.84 -15.73
C ILE A 572 8.27 -15.62 -15.90
N PHE A 573 8.07 -14.92 -16.99
CA PHE A 573 8.86 -13.75 -17.38
C PHE A 573 8.27 -12.43 -16.81
N SER A 574 8.84 -11.31 -17.25
CA SER A 574 8.29 -9.99 -16.98
C SER A 574 6.90 -9.83 -17.61
N VAL A 575 6.10 -8.92 -17.12
CA VAL A 575 4.77 -8.65 -17.70
C VAL A 575 4.88 -8.24 -19.17
N PHE A 576 5.94 -7.52 -19.52
CA PHE A 576 6.18 -7.03 -20.88
C PHE A 576 6.43 -8.17 -21.89
N GLU A 577 6.95 -9.28 -21.41
CA GLU A 577 7.14 -10.52 -22.19
C GLU A 577 5.92 -11.43 -22.10
N GLU A 578 5.37 -11.64 -20.88
CA GLU A 578 4.26 -12.56 -20.64
C GLU A 578 3.03 -12.28 -21.51
N VAL A 579 2.69 -11.00 -21.76
CA VAL A 579 1.53 -10.61 -22.58
C VAL A 579 1.63 -11.07 -24.04
N ASN A 580 2.83 -11.43 -24.50
CA ASN A 580 3.07 -11.92 -25.87
C ASN A 580 3.01 -13.45 -25.98
N HIS A 581 2.92 -14.19 -24.87
CA HIS A 581 2.90 -15.65 -24.90
C HIS A 581 1.50 -16.22 -25.11
N LEU A 582 1.36 -17.13 -26.06
CA LEU A 582 0.07 -17.76 -26.42
C LEU A 582 -0.54 -18.58 -25.28
N ASP A 583 0.28 -19.23 -24.47
CA ASP A 583 -0.18 -20.00 -23.30
C ASP A 583 -0.73 -19.07 -22.19
N ARG A 584 -0.14 -17.88 -22.01
CA ARG A 584 -0.66 -16.81 -21.16
C ARG A 584 -2.02 -16.35 -21.68
N ARG A 585 -2.08 -16.00 -22.97
CA ARG A 585 -3.31 -15.54 -23.60
C ARG A 585 -4.45 -16.59 -23.50
N LYS A 586 -4.12 -17.87 -23.66
CA LYS A 586 -5.09 -18.96 -23.49
C LYS A 586 -5.64 -19.04 -22.07
N LEU A 587 -4.79 -18.90 -21.04
CA LEU A 587 -5.23 -18.87 -19.66
C LEU A 587 -6.17 -17.69 -19.39
N ASP A 588 -5.79 -16.50 -19.84
CA ASP A 588 -6.55 -15.27 -19.62
C ASP A 588 -7.89 -15.25 -20.37
N ASP A 589 -7.94 -15.82 -21.59
CA ASP A 589 -9.19 -16.03 -22.35
C ASP A 589 -10.17 -16.93 -21.58
N LEU A 590 -9.69 -18.02 -20.99
CA LEU A 590 -10.50 -18.92 -20.17
C LEU A 590 -11.02 -18.21 -18.91
N VAL A 591 -10.21 -17.34 -18.29
CA VAL A 591 -10.64 -16.57 -17.13
C VAL A 591 -11.73 -15.57 -17.51
N LEU A 592 -11.61 -14.86 -18.63
CA LEU A 592 -12.68 -13.97 -19.12
C LEU A 592 -13.96 -14.76 -19.48
N SER A 593 -13.81 -15.96 -20.05
CA SER A 593 -14.96 -16.85 -20.28
C SER A 593 -15.64 -17.24 -18.97
N ALA A 594 -14.88 -17.60 -17.94
CA ALA A 594 -15.38 -17.92 -16.60
C ALA A 594 -16.08 -16.72 -15.94
N ILE A 595 -15.62 -15.49 -16.20
CA ILE A 595 -16.26 -14.25 -15.76
C ILE A 595 -17.62 -14.03 -16.45
N GLY A 596 -17.80 -14.53 -17.69
CA GLY A 596 -19.08 -14.46 -18.41
C GLY A 596 -19.03 -13.77 -19.77
N PHE A 597 -17.83 -13.54 -20.31
CA PHE A 597 -17.67 -13.06 -21.68
C PHE A 597 -17.74 -14.25 -22.64
N THR A 598 -18.92 -14.48 -23.25
CA THR A 598 -19.16 -15.66 -24.10
C THR A 598 -18.61 -15.51 -25.52
N ARG A 599 -18.60 -14.28 -26.08
CA ARG A 599 -18.18 -14.03 -27.47
C ARG A 599 -16.66 -13.96 -27.54
N ARG A 600 -16.05 -14.79 -28.40
CA ARG A 600 -14.58 -14.84 -28.57
C ARG A 600 -13.99 -13.48 -28.97
N ARG A 601 -14.55 -12.80 -29.96
CA ARG A 601 -14.06 -11.49 -30.42
C ARG A 601 -14.07 -10.42 -29.32
N GLU A 602 -15.09 -10.46 -28.45
CA GLU A 602 -15.20 -9.55 -27.30
C GLU A 602 -14.09 -9.83 -26.27
N ARG A 603 -13.76 -11.11 -26.05
CA ARG A 603 -12.65 -11.49 -25.15
C ARG A 603 -11.29 -11.08 -25.71
N GLU A 604 -11.08 -11.26 -27.03
CA GLU A 604 -9.84 -10.87 -27.71
C GLU A 604 -9.60 -9.35 -27.58
N ASP A 605 -10.61 -8.51 -27.91
CA ASP A 605 -10.54 -7.04 -27.73
C ASP A 605 -10.27 -6.65 -26.27
N LEU A 606 -10.92 -7.32 -25.33
CA LEU A 606 -10.75 -7.01 -23.92
C LEU A 606 -9.39 -7.44 -23.38
N LEU A 607 -8.83 -8.56 -23.84
CA LEU A 607 -7.49 -9.01 -23.48
C LEU A 607 -6.42 -8.01 -23.94
N ASP A 608 -6.52 -7.52 -25.19
CA ASP A 608 -5.56 -6.54 -25.69
C ASP A 608 -5.56 -5.27 -24.83
N LYS A 609 -6.74 -4.77 -24.47
CA LYS A 609 -6.89 -3.62 -23.56
C LYS A 609 -6.37 -3.89 -22.14
N LEU A 610 -6.59 -5.09 -21.60
CA LEU A 610 -6.08 -5.47 -20.29
C LEU A 610 -4.55 -5.60 -20.29
N TYR A 611 -3.97 -6.11 -21.37
CA TYR A 611 -2.52 -6.23 -21.53
C TYR A 611 -1.86 -4.86 -21.66
N GLU A 612 -2.44 -3.97 -22.44
CA GLU A 612 -2.00 -2.58 -22.53
C GLU A 612 -2.08 -1.89 -21.15
N ALA A 613 -3.22 -2.02 -20.46
CA ALA A 613 -3.45 -1.38 -19.18
C ALA A 613 -2.49 -1.86 -18.09
N VAL A 614 -2.26 -3.18 -17.97
CA VAL A 614 -1.34 -3.72 -16.94
C VAL A 614 0.11 -3.35 -17.25
N THR A 615 0.53 -3.40 -18.50
CA THR A 615 1.90 -3.00 -18.91
C THR A 615 2.15 -1.52 -18.70
N LYS A 616 1.16 -0.67 -18.99
CA LYS A 616 1.20 0.77 -18.72
C LYS A 616 1.41 1.05 -17.22
N LEU A 617 0.58 0.47 -16.34
CA LEU A 617 0.71 0.67 -14.89
C LEU A 617 2.08 0.25 -14.34
N VAL A 618 2.59 -0.90 -14.79
CA VAL A 618 3.91 -1.38 -14.36
C VAL A 618 5.01 -0.46 -14.88
N ARG A 619 4.93 0.02 -16.13
CA ARG A 619 5.89 0.96 -16.72
C ARG A 619 5.89 2.28 -15.95
N GLU A 620 4.74 2.90 -15.73
CA GLU A 620 4.60 4.12 -14.94
C GLU A 620 5.22 4.00 -13.54
N ARG A 621 5.05 2.85 -12.88
CA ARG A 621 5.67 2.57 -11.59
C ARG A 621 7.20 2.46 -11.67
N LEU A 622 7.74 1.87 -12.72
CA LEU A 622 9.19 1.73 -12.96
C LEU A 622 9.83 3.07 -13.30
N GLU A 623 9.22 3.86 -14.17
CA GLU A 623 9.71 5.17 -14.62
C GLU A 623 9.80 6.18 -13.48
N LYS A 624 8.83 6.21 -12.58
CA LYS A 624 8.89 7.01 -11.33
C LYS A 624 10.11 6.72 -10.47
N THR A 625 10.83 5.65 -10.73
CA THR A 625 12.04 5.25 -10.00
C THR A 625 13.32 5.68 -10.72
N VAL A 626 13.34 5.68 -12.05
CA VAL A 626 14.51 6.04 -12.88
C VAL A 626 14.79 7.54 -12.83
N ILE A 627 13.76 8.37 -12.78
CA ILE A 627 13.89 9.85 -12.67
C ILE A 627 14.62 10.25 -11.38
N ARG A 628 14.71 9.36 -10.37
CA ARG A 628 15.39 9.59 -9.09
C ARG A 628 16.85 9.14 -9.05
N GLY A 629 17.33 8.44 -10.06
CA GLY A 629 18.72 7.94 -10.18
C GLY A 629 19.63 8.84 -11.01
N ARG A 630 19.09 9.95 -11.54
CA ARG A 630 19.83 11.04 -12.20
C ARG A 630 19.68 12.30 -11.33
#